data_f0698dc65fc24c758dfa9bba223aee9e
#
_entry.id   f0698dc65fc24c758dfa9bba223aee9e
#
_cell.length_a   1.000
_cell.length_b   1.000
_cell.length_c   1.000
_cell.angle_alpha   90.00
_cell.angle_beta   90.00
_cell.angle_gamma   90.00
#
_symmetry.space_group_name_H-M   'P 1'
#
loop_
_entity.id
_entity.type
_entity.pdbx_description
1 polymer ?
#
loop_
_entity_poly.entity_id
_entity_poly.type
_entity_poly.pdbx_seq_one_letter_code
_entity_poly.pdbx_strand_id
1 'polypeptide(L)'
;RTEYRRLSHHLYLPMPGGDIAAREPWRMAVSLLYSLYGENMPLPDDFVKRVGEDRIKLVSRMIARRINTPLSSGAGRLFDAVASLLGIADFNRYRSEAPQKLEQVADRSILKIYSFDKDNPLDFSWLVKAVLNDLQKGVPCSEIASAFHRTYAAMWCVELAKQAVRQKLSRVVLC
;
A
#
# COMPACT_ATOMS: atom_id res chain seq x y z
N ARG A 1 -0.86 35.44 -2.20
CA ARG A 1 -0.42 34.07 -2.57
C ARG A 1 -0.69 33.17 -1.41
N THR A 2 -1.48 32.12 -1.60
CA THR A 2 -1.66 31.05 -0.60
C THR A 2 -0.44 30.16 -0.70
N GLU A 3 0.46 30.24 0.28
CA GLU A 3 1.59 29.33 0.37
C GLU A 3 1.10 28.03 0.98
N TYR A 4 1.51 26.91 0.40
CA TYR A 4 1.21 25.57 0.88
C TYR A 4 2.52 24.85 1.20
N ARG A 5 2.56 24.17 2.37
CA ARG A 5 3.71 23.37 2.80
C ARG A 5 3.27 21.94 3.05
N ARG A 6 3.91 20.97 2.37
CA ARG A 6 3.70 19.55 2.65
C ARG A 6 4.42 19.18 3.95
N LEU A 7 3.68 18.71 4.94
CA LEU A 7 4.22 18.32 6.25
C LEU A 7 4.59 16.85 6.29
N SER A 8 3.80 15.99 5.65
CA SER A 8 4.00 14.54 5.62
C SER A 8 3.50 13.95 4.32
N HIS A 9 3.98 12.78 3.96
CA HIS A 9 3.55 12.00 2.81
C HIS A 9 3.86 10.52 3.02
N HIS A 10 3.24 9.66 2.21
CA HIS A 10 3.58 8.25 2.14
C HIS A 10 5.01 8.01 1.67
N LEU A 11 5.51 6.79 1.92
CA LEU A 11 6.69 6.27 1.24
C LEU A 11 6.53 6.45 -0.28
N TYR A 12 7.57 6.93 -0.93
CA TYR A 12 7.62 6.96 -2.38
C TYR A 12 7.82 5.55 -2.93
N LEU A 13 6.87 5.08 -3.72
CA LEU A 13 6.94 3.81 -4.42
C LEU A 13 7.24 4.03 -5.90
N PRO A 14 8.18 3.28 -6.49
CA PRO A 14 8.34 3.23 -7.94
C PRO A 14 7.06 2.76 -8.61
N MET A 15 6.70 3.38 -9.73
CA MET A 15 5.58 2.96 -10.59
C MET A 15 6.14 2.30 -11.86
N PRO A 16 6.37 0.97 -11.87
CA PRO A 16 7.01 0.29 -12.99
C PRO A 16 6.13 0.33 -14.25
N GLY A 17 6.60 1.07 -15.27
CA GLY A 17 5.84 1.34 -16.48
C GLY A 17 4.99 2.63 -16.42
N GLY A 18 5.16 3.46 -15.38
CA GLY A 18 4.40 4.71 -15.24
C GLY A 18 2.90 4.45 -15.06
N ASP A 19 2.07 5.02 -15.93
CA ASP A 19 0.59 4.88 -15.85
C ASP A 19 0.09 3.45 -15.95
N ILE A 20 0.87 2.53 -16.57
CA ILE A 20 0.52 1.11 -16.61
C ILE A 20 0.45 0.53 -15.19
N ALA A 21 1.31 0.96 -14.27
CA ALA A 21 1.28 0.51 -12.89
C ALA A 21 -0.04 0.86 -12.17
N ALA A 22 -0.74 1.92 -12.61
CA ALA A 22 -2.07 2.26 -12.10
C ALA A 22 -3.19 1.37 -12.68
N ARG A 23 -2.96 0.77 -13.85
CA ARG A 23 -3.89 -0.17 -14.49
C ARG A 23 -3.61 -1.62 -14.11
N GLU A 24 -2.38 -1.90 -13.67
CA GLU A 24 -1.91 -3.23 -13.31
C GLU A 24 -1.45 -3.24 -11.84
N PRO A 25 -2.38 -3.30 -10.85
CA PRO A 25 -2.11 -3.36 -9.41
C PRO A 25 -1.00 -4.33 -9.00
N TRP A 26 -0.85 -5.46 -9.70
CA TRP A 26 0.21 -6.42 -9.43
C TRP A 26 1.63 -5.81 -9.56
N ARG A 27 1.81 -4.82 -10.43
CA ARG A 27 3.10 -4.10 -10.54
C ARG A 27 3.38 -3.29 -9.27
N MET A 28 2.33 -2.73 -8.68
CA MET A 28 2.46 -1.99 -7.42
C MET A 28 2.72 -2.94 -6.24
N ALA A 29 2.17 -4.18 -6.27
CA ALA A 29 2.50 -5.21 -5.29
C ALA A 29 4.00 -5.58 -5.35
N VAL A 30 4.53 -5.84 -6.54
CA VAL A 30 5.98 -6.08 -6.74
C VAL A 30 6.79 -4.87 -6.28
N SER A 31 6.37 -3.65 -6.66
CA SER A 31 7.06 -2.41 -6.28
C SER A 31 7.11 -2.22 -4.76
N LEU A 32 5.99 -2.44 -4.07
CA LEU A 32 5.91 -2.34 -2.62
C LEU A 32 6.85 -3.34 -1.94
N LEU A 33 6.77 -4.61 -2.32
CA LEU A 33 7.61 -5.65 -1.73
C LEU A 33 9.09 -5.44 -2.04
N TYR A 34 9.42 -5.07 -3.28
CA TYR A 34 10.80 -4.78 -3.66
C TYR A 34 11.37 -3.58 -2.91
N SER A 35 10.56 -2.53 -2.70
CA SER A 35 11.00 -1.34 -1.96
C SER A 35 11.28 -1.62 -0.49
N LEU A 36 10.59 -2.60 0.11
CA LEU A 36 10.75 -2.96 1.52
C LEU A 36 11.80 -4.05 1.76
N TYR A 37 11.95 -4.99 0.83
CA TYR A 37 12.76 -6.20 1.04
C TYR A 37 13.86 -6.43 -0.01
N GLY A 38 13.92 -5.60 -1.04
CA GLY A 38 14.87 -5.77 -2.14
C GLY A 38 14.61 -7.04 -2.96
N GLU A 39 15.69 -7.66 -3.43
CA GLU A 39 15.62 -8.88 -4.26
C GLU A 39 15.07 -10.10 -3.51
N ASN A 40 15.18 -10.12 -2.18
CA ASN A 40 14.70 -11.20 -1.32
C ASN A 40 13.25 -10.98 -0.83
N MET A 41 12.45 -10.26 -1.60
CA MET A 41 11.07 -9.96 -1.23
C MET A 41 10.23 -11.24 -1.04
N PRO A 42 9.43 -11.32 0.04
CA PRO A 42 8.53 -12.46 0.27
C PRO A 42 7.36 -12.39 -0.72
N LEU A 43 7.29 -13.36 -1.62
CA LEU A 43 6.22 -13.47 -2.60
C LEU A 43 5.25 -14.58 -2.19
N PRO A 44 3.95 -14.29 -1.98
CA PRO A 44 2.96 -15.33 -1.75
C PRO A 44 2.83 -16.24 -2.98
N ASP A 45 2.77 -17.57 -2.76
CA ASP A 45 2.72 -18.56 -3.85
C ASP A 45 1.56 -18.31 -4.83
N ASP A 46 0.39 -17.96 -4.28
CA ASP A 46 -0.79 -17.65 -5.10
C ASP A 46 -0.57 -16.39 -5.96
N PHE A 47 0.10 -15.38 -5.43
CA PHE A 47 0.47 -14.19 -6.19
C PHE A 47 1.42 -14.54 -7.35
N VAL A 48 2.42 -15.38 -7.09
CA VAL A 48 3.36 -15.84 -8.14
C VAL A 48 2.63 -16.64 -9.22
N LYS A 49 1.70 -17.52 -8.84
CA LYS A 49 0.90 -18.31 -9.78
C LYS A 49 0.02 -17.43 -10.68
N ARG A 50 -0.59 -16.37 -10.14
CA ARG A 50 -1.49 -15.46 -10.88
C ARG A 50 -0.74 -14.51 -11.81
N VAL A 51 0.38 -13.97 -11.35
CA VAL A 51 1.16 -12.95 -12.09
C VAL A 51 2.18 -13.57 -13.04
N GLY A 52 2.84 -14.63 -12.61
CA GLY A 52 3.93 -15.30 -13.32
C GLY A 52 5.32 -14.76 -12.95
N GLU A 53 6.25 -15.69 -12.71
CA GLU A 53 7.63 -15.34 -12.27
C GLU A 53 8.35 -14.40 -13.23
N ASP A 54 8.24 -14.62 -14.54
CA ASP A 54 8.96 -13.83 -15.54
C ASP A 54 8.53 -12.36 -15.53
N ARG A 55 7.22 -12.12 -15.33
CA ARG A 55 6.67 -10.76 -15.20
C ARG A 55 7.19 -10.08 -13.92
N ILE A 56 7.21 -10.82 -12.81
CA ILE A 56 7.73 -10.33 -11.52
C ILE A 56 9.22 -9.99 -11.68
N LYS A 57 10.03 -10.89 -12.25
CA LYS A 57 11.45 -10.66 -12.50
C LYS A 57 11.69 -9.45 -13.41
N LEU A 58 10.88 -9.29 -14.47
CA LEU A 58 10.97 -8.13 -15.36
C LEU A 58 10.74 -6.83 -14.60
N VAL A 59 9.63 -6.74 -13.84
CA VAL A 59 9.28 -5.55 -13.07
C VAL A 59 10.34 -5.25 -11.99
N SER A 60 10.84 -6.27 -11.30
CA SER A 60 11.94 -6.10 -10.32
C SER A 60 13.20 -5.52 -10.96
N ARG A 61 13.58 -5.98 -12.16
CA ARG A 61 14.71 -5.41 -12.92
C ARG A 61 14.46 -3.97 -13.35
N MET A 62 13.22 -3.63 -13.74
CA MET A 62 12.85 -2.24 -14.05
C MET A 62 13.07 -1.33 -12.84
N ILE A 63 12.64 -1.78 -11.66
CA ILE A 63 12.79 -1.02 -10.41
C ILE A 63 14.27 -0.88 -10.05
N ALA A 64 15.03 -2.00 -10.04
CA ALA A 64 16.46 -2.01 -9.73
C ALA A 64 17.27 -1.06 -10.62
N ARG A 65 16.94 -1.01 -11.91
CA ARG A 65 17.62 -0.18 -12.91
C ARG A 65 16.98 1.19 -13.11
N ARG A 66 15.92 1.52 -12.38
CA ARG A 66 15.15 2.78 -12.52
C ARG A 66 14.66 3.04 -13.94
N ILE A 67 14.28 2.00 -14.67
CA ILE A 67 13.79 2.10 -16.06
C ILE A 67 12.29 2.33 -16.04
N ASN A 68 11.84 3.51 -16.49
CA ASN A 68 10.44 3.90 -16.54
C ASN A 68 9.67 3.62 -15.25
N THR A 69 10.25 4.07 -14.12
CA THR A 69 9.70 3.87 -12.77
C THR A 69 9.58 5.20 -12.02
N PRO A 70 8.73 6.13 -12.47
CA PRO A 70 8.50 7.38 -11.74
C PRO A 70 8.03 7.07 -10.33
N LEU A 71 8.38 7.94 -9.37
CA LEU A 71 8.02 7.78 -7.98
C LEU A 71 6.63 8.37 -7.69
N SER A 72 5.85 7.69 -6.88
CA SER A 72 4.55 8.16 -6.38
C SER A 72 4.41 7.95 -4.88
N SER A 73 3.92 8.96 -4.17
CA SER A 73 3.48 8.87 -2.77
C SER A 73 1.95 8.84 -2.65
N GLY A 74 1.25 8.48 -3.71
CA GLY A 74 -0.21 8.43 -3.72
C GLY A 74 -0.75 7.22 -2.95
N ALA A 75 -1.70 7.45 -2.04
CA ALA A 75 -2.35 6.40 -1.23
C ALA A 75 -2.89 5.25 -2.09
N GLY A 76 -3.53 5.57 -3.22
CA GLY A 76 -4.10 4.57 -4.13
C GLY A 76 -3.10 3.51 -4.59
N ARG A 77 -1.81 3.84 -4.67
CA ARG A 77 -0.76 2.89 -5.08
C ARG A 77 -0.49 1.83 -4.02
N LEU A 78 -0.58 2.19 -2.75
CA LEU A 78 -0.49 1.23 -1.65
C LEU A 78 -1.73 0.32 -1.62
N PHE A 79 -2.92 0.88 -1.81
CA PHE A 79 -4.17 0.11 -1.87
C PHE A 79 -4.22 -0.84 -3.08
N ASP A 80 -3.75 -0.40 -4.25
CA ASP A 80 -3.59 -1.28 -5.42
C ASP A 80 -2.68 -2.47 -5.10
N ALA A 81 -1.53 -2.20 -4.47
CA ALA A 81 -0.58 -3.24 -4.10
C ALA A 81 -1.21 -4.28 -3.15
N VAL A 82 -1.89 -3.83 -2.09
CA VAL A 82 -2.52 -4.74 -1.12
C VAL A 82 -3.68 -5.51 -1.76
N ALA A 83 -4.52 -4.87 -2.58
CA ALA A 83 -5.60 -5.56 -3.29
C ALA A 83 -5.06 -6.70 -4.18
N SER A 84 -3.93 -6.47 -4.85
CA SER A 84 -3.30 -7.52 -5.67
C SER A 84 -2.65 -8.62 -4.82
N LEU A 85 -1.96 -8.28 -3.73
CA LEU A 85 -1.40 -9.28 -2.81
C LEU A 85 -2.49 -10.23 -2.26
N LEU A 86 -3.66 -9.69 -1.94
CA LEU A 86 -4.81 -10.46 -1.45
C LEU A 86 -5.58 -11.20 -2.56
N GLY A 87 -5.18 -11.10 -3.83
CA GLY A 87 -5.87 -11.76 -4.94
C GLY A 87 -7.20 -11.13 -5.33
N ILE A 88 -7.48 -9.91 -4.87
CA ILE A 88 -8.75 -9.21 -5.12
C ILE A 88 -8.80 -8.59 -6.51
N ALA A 89 -7.68 -7.96 -6.94
CA ALA A 89 -7.61 -7.35 -8.27
C ALA A 89 -6.16 -7.18 -8.74
N ASP A 90 -5.79 -7.84 -9.84
CA ASP A 90 -4.49 -7.68 -10.51
C ASP A 90 -4.54 -6.65 -11.65
N PHE A 91 -5.75 -6.30 -12.11
CA PHE A 91 -6.01 -5.35 -13.19
C PHE A 91 -7.15 -4.41 -12.83
N ASN A 92 -6.97 -3.11 -13.12
CA ASN A 92 -7.98 -2.07 -13.01
C ASN A 92 -8.60 -1.79 -14.39
N ARG A 93 -9.91 -2.02 -14.56
CA ARG A 93 -10.68 -1.68 -15.77
C ARG A 93 -11.05 -0.20 -15.79
N TYR A 94 -11.15 0.39 -14.60
CA TYR A 94 -11.41 1.82 -14.39
C TYR A 94 -10.60 2.34 -13.20
N ARG A 95 -10.52 3.66 -13.06
CA ARG A 95 -9.73 4.32 -12.01
C ARG A 95 -10.18 3.88 -10.61
N SER A 96 -9.22 3.43 -9.79
CA SER A 96 -9.43 3.01 -8.39
C SER A 96 -10.30 1.76 -8.20
N GLU A 97 -10.43 0.88 -9.20
CA GLU A 97 -11.19 -0.36 -9.06
C GLU A 97 -10.65 -1.26 -7.94
N ALA A 98 -9.34 -1.47 -7.90
CA ALA A 98 -8.72 -2.33 -6.88
C ALA A 98 -8.91 -1.80 -5.45
N PRO A 99 -8.68 -0.50 -5.15
CA PRO A 99 -9.03 0.09 -3.86
C PRO A 99 -10.50 -0.07 -3.48
N GLN A 100 -11.43 0.14 -4.42
CA GLN A 100 -12.87 -0.03 -4.16
C GLN A 100 -13.24 -1.48 -3.85
N LYS A 101 -12.69 -2.44 -4.60
CA LYS A 101 -12.90 -3.87 -4.32
C LYS A 101 -12.32 -4.26 -2.97
N LEU A 102 -11.14 -3.73 -2.61
CA LEU A 102 -10.53 -3.98 -1.29
C LEU A 102 -11.43 -3.47 -0.17
N GLU A 103 -12.08 -2.31 -0.33
CA GLU A 103 -13.06 -1.77 0.61
C GLU A 103 -14.32 -2.63 0.67
N GLN A 104 -14.84 -3.08 -0.49
CA GLN A 104 -16.05 -3.90 -0.56
C GLN A 104 -15.90 -5.27 0.11
N VAL A 105 -14.70 -5.86 0.07
CA VAL A 105 -14.40 -7.15 0.72
C VAL A 105 -14.25 -7.00 2.23
N ALA A 106 -13.94 -5.80 2.74
CA ALA A 106 -13.69 -5.58 4.15
C ALA A 106 -14.93 -5.84 5.02
N ASP A 107 -14.77 -6.67 6.05
CA ASP A 107 -15.80 -6.93 7.05
C ASP A 107 -15.81 -5.83 8.12
N ARG A 108 -16.86 -5.03 8.15
CA ARG A 108 -16.98 -3.88 9.06
C ARG A 108 -17.08 -4.28 10.54
N SER A 109 -17.42 -5.53 10.84
CA SER A 109 -17.49 -6.04 12.21
C SER A 109 -16.10 -6.27 12.82
N ILE A 110 -15.09 -6.45 11.98
CA ILE A 110 -13.70 -6.67 12.42
C ILE A 110 -13.08 -5.36 12.89
N LEU A 111 -12.72 -5.30 14.17
CA LEU A 111 -12.14 -4.11 14.81
C LEU A 111 -10.60 -4.18 14.94
N LYS A 112 -9.97 -5.20 14.39
CA LYS A 112 -8.52 -5.42 14.45
C LYS A 112 -7.75 -4.24 13.87
N ILE A 113 -6.73 -3.81 14.60
CA ILE A 113 -5.70 -2.87 14.16
C ILE A 113 -4.36 -3.57 14.35
N TYR A 114 -3.52 -3.59 13.33
CA TYR A 114 -2.15 -4.08 13.43
C TYR A 114 -1.29 -3.13 14.26
N SER A 115 -0.34 -3.69 15.00
CA SER A 115 0.65 -2.88 15.70
C SER A 115 1.53 -2.14 14.70
N PHE A 116 1.84 -0.89 14.99
CA PHE A 116 2.76 -0.05 14.21
C PHE A 116 3.54 0.87 15.14
N ASP A 117 4.66 1.39 14.65
CA ASP A 117 5.48 2.33 15.39
C ASP A 117 4.77 3.70 15.46
N LYS A 118 4.40 4.12 16.68
CA LYS A 118 3.76 5.42 16.90
C LYS A 118 4.75 6.58 16.77
N ASP A 119 6.05 6.35 16.87
CA ASP A 119 7.07 7.39 16.68
C ASP A 119 7.36 7.64 15.21
N ASN A 120 7.21 6.61 14.37
CA ASN A 120 7.25 6.71 12.92
C ASN A 120 5.98 6.12 12.27
N PRO A 121 4.81 6.77 12.44
CA PRO A 121 3.52 6.18 12.06
C PRO A 121 3.36 5.97 10.56
N LEU A 122 4.13 6.64 9.71
CA LEU A 122 4.10 6.46 8.25
C LEU A 122 5.12 5.46 7.71
N ASP A 123 5.77 4.68 8.59
CA ASP A 123 6.52 3.49 8.19
C ASP A 123 5.54 2.33 7.91
N PHE A 124 5.16 2.17 6.65
CA PHE A 124 4.23 1.14 6.22
C PHE A 124 4.82 -0.28 6.22
N SER A 125 6.10 -0.45 6.51
CA SER A 125 6.75 -1.77 6.59
C SER A 125 6.05 -2.68 7.61
N TRP A 126 5.66 -2.13 8.76
CA TRP A 126 4.92 -2.84 9.80
C TRP A 126 3.56 -3.34 9.30
N LEU A 127 2.81 -2.47 8.61
CA LEU A 127 1.51 -2.80 8.04
C LEU A 127 1.62 -3.89 6.97
N VAL A 128 2.56 -3.75 6.05
CA VAL A 128 2.77 -4.73 4.97
C VAL A 128 3.22 -6.08 5.54
N LYS A 129 4.13 -6.09 6.52
CA LYS A 129 4.57 -7.30 7.21
C LYS A 129 3.40 -8.02 7.89
N ALA A 130 2.51 -7.28 8.55
CA ALA A 130 1.34 -7.85 9.21
C ALA A 130 0.35 -8.46 8.19
N VAL A 131 0.09 -7.77 7.08
CA VAL A 131 -0.73 -8.28 5.96
C VAL A 131 -0.16 -9.58 5.40
N LEU A 132 1.14 -9.63 5.12
CA LEU A 132 1.80 -10.83 4.58
C LEU A 132 1.76 -12.00 5.58
N ASN A 133 1.97 -11.72 6.86
CA ASN A 133 1.91 -12.74 7.91
C ASN A 133 0.49 -13.35 8.05
N ASP A 134 -0.54 -12.50 8.02
CA ASP A 134 -1.92 -12.97 8.08
C ASP A 134 -2.30 -13.75 6.80
N LEU A 135 -1.86 -13.28 5.63
CA LEU A 135 -2.05 -13.99 4.37
C LEU A 135 -1.40 -15.39 4.40
N GLN A 136 -0.17 -15.48 4.92
CA GLN A 136 0.54 -16.77 5.07
C GLN A 136 -0.16 -17.72 6.03
N LYS A 137 -0.84 -17.18 7.05
CA LYS A 137 -1.64 -17.96 8.01
C LYS A 137 -3.01 -18.36 7.48
N GLY A 138 -3.39 -17.96 6.28
CA GLY A 138 -4.69 -18.24 5.70
C GLY A 138 -5.84 -17.45 6.35
N VAL A 139 -5.55 -16.31 6.97
CA VAL A 139 -6.61 -15.42 7.49
C VAL A 139 -7.48 -14.95 6.32
N PRO A 140 -8.82 -14.92 6.47
CA PRO A 140 -9.72 -14.48 5.41
C PRO A 140 -9.38 -13.09 4.88
N CYS A 141 -9.43 -12.92 3.54
CA CYS A 141 -9.13 -11.62 2.90
C CYS A 141 -10.01 -10.48 3.44
N SER A 142 -11.26 -10.77 3.83
CA SER A 142 -12.17 -9.78 4.44
C SER A 142 -11.65 -9.23 5.77
N GLU A 143 -11.07 -10.09 6.60
CA GLU A 143 -10.46 -9.69 7.87
C GLU A 143 -9.17 -8.88 7.66
N ILE A 144 -8.31 -9.34 6.73
CA ILE A 144 -7.07 -8.65 6.39
C ILE A 144 -7.38 -7.27 5.81
N ALA A 145 -8.35 -7.17 4.89
CA ALA A 145 -8.78 -5.91 4.31
C ALA A 145 -9.28 -4.93 5.38
N SER A 146 -10.09 -5.41 6.33
CA SER A 146 -10.59 -4.60 7.45
C SER A 146 -9.47 -4.10 8.35
N ALA A 147 -8.57 -5.01 8.76
CA ALA A 147 -7.43 -4.67 9.60
C ALA A 147 -6.48 -3.68 8.88
N PHE A 148 -6.27 -3.86 7.57
CA PHE A 148 -5.50 -2.94 6.74
C PHE A 148 -6.09 -1.53 6.74
N HIS A 149 -7.38 -1.37 6.41
CA HIS A 149 -8.04 -0.06 6.37
C HIS A 149 -7.99 0.65 7.72
N ARG A 150 -8.32 -0.07 8.81
CA ARG A 150 -8.30 0.48 10.17
C ARG A 150 -6.91 0.90 10.62
N THR A 151 -5.91 0.07 10.33
CA THR A 151 -4.52 0.38 10.67
C THR A 151 -4.04 1.58 9.88
N TYR A 152 -4.30 1.62 8.58
CA TYR A 152 -3.96 2.76 7.72
C TYR A 152 -4.56 4.07 8.25
N ALA A 153 -5.85 4.06 8.61
CA ALA A 153 -6.52 5.22 9.20
C ALA A 153 -5.89 5.62 10.55
N ALA A 154 -5.60 4.63 11.43
CA ALA A 154 -4.97 4.89 12.73
C ALA A 154 -3.57 5.50 12.59
N MET A 155 -2.73 5.01 11.66
CA MET A 155 -1.41 5.55 11.35
C MET A 155 -1.50 7.03 10.96
N TRP A 156 -2.43 7.38 10.07
CA TRP A 156 -2.66 8.76 9.67
C TRP A 156 -3.23 9.62 10.80
N CYS A 157 -4.13 9.11 11.64
CA CYS A 157 -4.63 9.84 12.80
C CYS A 157 -3.48 10.21 13.77
N VAL A 158 -2.56 9.28 14.02
CA VAL A 158 -1.38 9.55 14.86
C VAL A 158 -0.49 10.60 14.21
N GLU A 159 -0.19 10.51 12.92
CA GLU A 159 0.63 11.50 12.22
C GLU A 159 -0.02 12.88 12.21
N LEU A 160 -1.32 12.96 11.89
CA LEU A 160 -2.06 14.22 11.88
C LEU A 160 -2.08 14.87 13.26
N ALA A 161 -2.27 14.10 14.34
CA ALA A 161 -2.21 14.61 15.70
C ALA A 161 -0.82 15.18 16.04
N LYS A 162 0.25 14.47 15.67
CA LYS A 162 1.62 14.95 15.84
C LYS A 162 1.86 16.26 15.09
N GLN A 163 1.44 16.34 13.83
CA GLN A 163 1.62 17.54 13.05
C GLN A 163 0.77 18.70 13.56
N ALA A 164 -0.47 18.45 14.01
CA ALA A 164 -1.32 19.47 14.62
C ALA A 164 -0.66 20.08 15.85
N VAL A 165 -0.13 19.28 16.75
CA VAL A 165 0.61 19.76 17.94
C VAL A 165 1.87 20.53 17.53
N ARG A 166 2.70 19.95 16.65
CA ARG A 166 3.97 20.54 16.20
C ARG A 166 3.78 21.88 15.50
N GLN A 167 2.71 22.03 14.70
CA GLN A 167 2.42 23.24 13.93
C GLN A 167 1.43 24.18 14.67
N LYS A 168 1.00 23.83 15.88
CA LYS A 168 0.00 24.58 16.68
C LYS A 168 -1.32 24.80 15.90
N LEU A 169 -1.79 23.76 15.20
CA LEU A 169 -3.03 23.78 14.43
C LEU A 169 -4.18 23.27 15.30
N SER A 170 -5.32 23.96 15.23
CA SER A 170 -6.56 23.59 15.96
C SER A 170 -7.60 22.89 15.07
N ARG A 171 -7.35 22.82 13.76
CA ARG A 171 -8.29 22.24 12.79
C ARG A 171 -7.56 21.37 11.78
N VAL A 172 -8.20 20.25 11.42
CA VAL A 172 -7.80 19.36 10.34
C VAL A 172 -8.98 19.22 9.40
N VAL A 173 -8.75 19.35 8.11
CA VAL A 173 -9.77 19.14 7.07
C VAL A 173 -9.37 17.92 6.25
N LEU A 174 -10.31 17.00 6.05
CA LEU A 174 -10.15 15.85 5.17
C LEU A 174 -10.92 16.12 3.88
N CYS A 175 -10.28 15.89 2.73
CA CYS A 175 -10.86 16.12 1.40
C CYS A 175 -10.46 15.00 0.42
#